data_a030babdb97ec0ec40e1464cfdf56557
#
_entry.id   a030babdb97ec0ec40e1464cfdf56557
#
_cell.length_a   1.000
_cell.length_b   1.000
_cell.length_c   1.000
_cell.angle_alpha   90.00
_cell.angle_beta   90.00
_cell.angle_gamma   90.00
#
_symmetry.space_group_name_H-M   'P 1'
#
loop_
_entity.id
_entity.type
_entity.pdbx_description
1 polymer ?
#
loop_
_entity_poly.entity_id
_entity_poly.type
_entity_poly.pdbx_seq_one_letter_code
_entity_poly.pdbx_strand_id
1 'polypeptide(L)'
;MASSAETPVTQLTGSNESTVALAADIACTSLSSRAGSLDLDFPSLLDDISNANKLASTITPEAVIRWAASQHEPIVLSTSMGAGSAVMLHLVSQIAPATPVVWVDSGYNTPQTYRYAEALESRLELNLRIYTPLMSSARREALFGPIPLLDQEAEHRLFTQQVKLEPFDRALKELSPRIWLTGIRAEETDYRRGLNVFTRDSRVDLKVAPIFHWTELDVQRYLKRYNLPDNANYFDPTKVESGRECGLHTAA
;
A
#
# COMPACT_ATOMS: atom_id res chain seq x y z
N MET A 1 5.66 1.54 -71.66
CA MET A 1 6.55 2.67 -71.97
C MET A 1 6.43 3.72 -70.89
N ALA A 2 7.58 4.07 -70.37
CA ALA A 2 7.94 5.25 -69.58
C ALA A 2 7.34 5.34 -68.13
N SER A 3 8.03 5.67 -67.16
CA SER A 3 9.42 6.01 -66.83
C SER A 3 9.41 6.42 -65.37
N SER A 4 10.38 5.92 -64.68
CA SER A 4 10.73 6.22 -63.32
C SER A 4 11.07 7.69 -63.10
N ALA A 5 10.73 8.24 -61.94
CA ALA A 5 11.43 9.38 -61.40
C ALA A 5 11.51 9.21 -59.84
N GLU A 6 12.65 8.79 -59.38
CA GLU A 6 13.11 8.85 -57.99
C GLU A 6 13.46 10.30 -57.62
N THR A 7 13.04 10.75 -56.45
CA THR A 7 13.55 11.97 -55.84
C THR A 7 14.13 11.65 -54.46
N PRO A 8 15.25 12.21 -54.06
CA PRO A 8 16.08 11.69 -52.97
C PRO A 8 15.61 12.16 -51.61
N VAL A 9 15.72 11.25 -50.64
CA VAL A 9 15.54 11.48 -49.19
C VAL A 9 16.75 12.26 -48.68
N THR A 10 16.53 13.47 -48.23
CA THR A 10 17.53 14.26 -47.48
C THR A 10 17.48 13.82 -46.02
N GLN A 11 18.56 13.19 -45.56
CA GLN A 11 18.82 12.97 -44.14
C GLN A 11 19.07 14.30 -43.45
N LEU A 12 18.30 14.60 -42.41
CA LEU A 12 18.65 15.58 -41.39
C LEU A 12 19.00 14.81 -40.09
N THR A 13 20.28 14.62 -39.92
CA THR A 13 20.90 14.25 -38.64
C THR A 13 21.04 15.50 -37.79
N GLY A 14 20.74 15.41 -36.49
CA GLY A 14 21.26 16.42 -35.59
C GLY A 14 20.44 16.61 -34.30
N SER A 15 20.81 15.88 -33.27
CA SER A 15 20.97 16.35 -31.88
C SER A 15 19.84 17.09 -31.18
N ASN A 16 19.14 16.35 -30.32
CA ASN A 16 18.57 16.94 -29.09
C ASN A 16 18.29 15.90 -27.97
N GLU A 17 19.20 14.96 -27.75
CA GLU A 17 19.10 14.00 -26.63
C GLU A 17 19.78 14.49 -25.32
N SER A 18 20.52 15.58 -25.35
CA SER A 18 21.33 15.99 -24.19
C SER A 18 20.65 16.92 -23.19
N THR A 19 19.45 17.46 -23.50
CA THR A 19 18.82 18.47 -22.63
C THR A 19 17.74 17.88 -21.68
N VAL A 20 17.26 16.65 -21.93
CA VAL A 20 16.24 16.01 -21.09
C VAL A 20 16.85 15.25 -19.92
N ALA A 21 18.10 14.82 -20.05
CA ALA A 21 18.81 14.08 -18.99
C ALA A 21 19.20 14.97 -17.79
N LEU A 22 19.47 16.27 -18.00
CA LEU A 22 19.96 17.16 -16.95
C LEU A 22 18.87 17.65 -15.99
N ALA A 23 17.59 17.61 -16.41
CA ALA A 23 16.45 18.00 -15.55
C ALA A 23 15.99 16.88 -14.61
N ALA A 24 16.32 15.62 -14.91
CA ALA A 24 15.99 14.47 -14.08
C ALA A 24 16.92 14.34 -12.85
N ASP A 25 18.18 14.78 -12.97
CA ASP A 25 19.16 14.65 -11.89
C ASP A 25 19.00 15.70 -10.77
N ILE A 26 18.43 16.85 -11.07
CA ILE A 26 18.26 17.91 -10.05
C ILE A 26 17.10 17.60 -9.08
N ALA A 27 16.08 16.82 -9.52
CA ALA A 27 15.00 16.39 -8.64
C ALA A 27 15.39 15.17 -7.77
N CYS A 28 16.45 14.45 -8.14
CA CYS A 28 16.95 13.29 -7.37
C CYS A 28 17.71 13.72 -6.10
N THR A 29 18.34 14.89 -6.10
CA THR A 29 19.16 15.36 -4.97
C THR A 29 18.34 15.78 -3.75
N SER A 30 17.08 16.17 -3.90
CA SER A 30 16.23 16.60 -2.78
C SER A 30 15.58 15.45 -1.99
N LEU A 31 15.46 14.26 -2.57
CA LEU A 31 14.98 13.06 -1.87
C LEU A 31 16.13 12.23 -1.26
N SER A 32 17.37 12.38 -1.78
CA SER A 32 18.55 11.66 -1.28
C SER A 32 19.15 12.24 -0.01
N SER A 33 18.79 13.46 0.39
CA SER A 33 19.38 14.12 1.57
C SER A 33 18.76 13.69 2.92
N ARG A 34 17.77 12.81 2.92
CA ARG A 34 17.14 12.24 4.13
C ARG A 34 17.42 10.76 4.34
N ALA A 35 18.52 10.25 3.80
CA ALA A 35 18.96 8.88 4.04
C ALA A 35 19.53 8.76 5.46
N GLY A 36 18.63 8.76 6.46
CA GLY A 36 18.94 8.38 7.82
C GLY A 36 18.78 6.86 8.01
N SER A 37 19.42 6.30 9.02
CA SER A 37 19.12 4.97 9.54
C SER A 37 18.31 5.12 10.83
N LEU A 38 17.38 4.23 11.07
CA LEU A 38 16.75 4.09 12.39
C LEU A 38 17.67 3.14 13.20
N ASP A 39 18.49 3.73 14.06
CA ASP A 39 19.47 3.00 14.87
C ASP A 39 18.86 2.61 16.23
N LEU A 40 17.77 1.84 16.16
CA LEU A 40 17.07 1.29 17.31
C LEU A 40 16.81 -0.20 17.04
N ASP A 41 17.01 -1.05 18.07
CA ASP A 41 16.50 -2.42 18.01
C ASP A 41 15.01 -2.47 18.34
N PHE A 42 14.37 -3.59 18.03
CA PHE A 42 12.94 -3.76 18.20
C PHE A 42 12.45 -3.58 19.65
N PRO A 43 13.12 -4.17 20.68
CA PRO A 43 12.76 -3.91 22.06
C PRO A 43 12.88 -2.44 22.46
N SER A 44 13.99 -1.78 22.15
CA SER A 44 14.19 -0.36 22.46
C SER A 44 13.16 0.55 21.80
N LEU A 45 12.73 0.23 20.56
CA LEU A 45 11.67 0.96 19.90
C LEU A 45 10.33 0.77 20.63
N LEU A 46 10.02 -0.44 21.07
CA LEU A 46 8.80 -0.70 21.82
C LEU A 46 8.78 0.02 23.18
N ASP A 47 9.96 0.18 23.81
CA ASP A 47 10.09 0.88 25.09
C ASP A 47 9.87 2.40 24.95
N ASP A 48 10.37 3.01 23.87
CA ASP A 48 10.19 4.44 23.59
C ASP A 48 9.71 4.74 22.18
N ILE A 49 8.46 4.38 21.91
CA ILE A 49 7.81 4.61 20.61
C ILE A 49 7.68 6.10 20.26
N SER A 50 7.65 6.97 21.27
CA SER A 50 7.58 8.43 21.06
C SER A 50 8.88 8.96 20.44
N ASN A 51 10.03 8.52 20.93
CA ASN A 51 11.33 8.87 20.35
C ASN A 51 11.50 8.26 18.95
N ALA A 52 11.09 6.99 18.76
CA ALA A 52 11.12 6.35 17.47
C ALA A 52 10.32 7.12 16.43
N ASN A 53 9.14 7.64 16.77
CA ASN A 53 8.31 8.46 15.88
C ASN A 53 8.97 9.82 15.53
N LYS A 54 9.66 10.44 16.46
CA LYS A 54 10.44 11.67 16.18
C LYS A 54 11.56 11.39 15.17
N LEU A 55 12.28 10.29 15.33
CA LEU A 55 13.33 9.86 14.40
C LEU A 55 12.74 9.51 13.03
N ALA A 56 11.63 8.76 13.00
CA ALA A 56 10.97 8.35 11.76
C ALA A 56 10.51 9.53 10.89
N SER A 57 10.18 10.67 11.49
CA SER A 57 9.79 11.87 10.73
C SER A 57 10.93 12.46 9.87
N THR A 58 12.17 12.05 10.12
CA THR A 58 13.37 12.56 9.44
C THR A 58 14.02 11.59 8.46
N ILE A 59 13.54 10.34 8.40
CA ILE A 59 14.08 9.27 7.54
C ILE A 59 13.14 8.89 6.41
N THR A 60 13.67 8.17 5.42
CA THR A 60 12.87 7.76 4.25
C THR A 60 12.02 6.51 4.54
N PRO A 61 10.91 6.29 3.80
CA PRO A 61 10.15 5.05 3.88
C PRO A 61 10.99 3.79 3.67
N GLU A 62 11.95 3.84 2.75
CA GLU A 62 12.88 2.75 2.50
C GLU A 62 13.74 2.42 3.74
N ALA A 63 14.17 3.45 4.48
CA ALA A 63 14.95 3.24 5.71
C ALA A 63 14.08 2.61 6.81
N VAL A 64 12.81 3.02 6.93
CA VAL A 64 11.86 2.40 7.86
C VAL A 64 11.60 0.93 7.52
N ILE A 65 11.42 0.59 6.24
CA ILE A 65 11.19 -0.80 5.80
C ILE A 65 12.46 -1.64 6.02
N ARG A 66 13.65 -1.11 5.69
CA ARG A 66 14.93 -1.80 5.96
C ARG A 66 15.12 -2.06 7.44
N TRP A 67 14.82 -1.07 8.28
CA TRP A 67 14.84 -1.25 9.73
C TRP A 67 13.91 -2.39 10.14
N ALA A 68 12.65 -2.40 9.72
CA ALA A 68 11.71 -3.46 10.06
C ALA A 68 12.24 -4.84 9.64
N ALA A 69 12.77 -4.96 8.41
CA ALA A 69 13.34 -6.20 7.89
C ALA A 69 14.59 -6.66 8.65
N SER A 70 15.39 -5.74 9.22
CA SER A 70 16.61 -6.06 9.96
C SER A 70 16.36 -6.56 11.38
N GLN A 71 15.13 -6.43 11.90
CA GLN A 71 14.81 -6.86 13.27
C GLN A 71 14.68 -8.39 13.41
N HIS A 72 14.67 -9.14 12.28
CA HIS A 72 14.49 -10.61 12.25
C HIS A 72 13.21 -11.11 12.91
N GLU A 73 12.22 -10.22 13.06
CA GLU A 73 10.90 -10.54 13.56
C GLU A 73 9.94 -10.88 12.42
N PRO A 74 8.91 -11.72 12.63
CA PRO A 74 7.90 -11.99 11.62
C PRO A 74 7.16 -10.71 11.21
N ILE A 75 7.17 -10.43 9.89
CA ILE A 75 6.58 -9.24 9.29
C ILE A 75 5.46 -9.63 8.33
N VAL A 76 4.41 -8.82 8.26
CA VAL A 76 3.43 -8.83 7.16
C VAL A 76 3.24 -7.42 6.60
N LEU A 77 2.87 -7.32 5.33
CA LEU A 77 2.30 -6.11 4.73
C LEU A 77 0.82 -6.36 4.44
N SER A 78 -0.08 -5.48 4.87
CA SER A 78 -1.47 -5.53 4.41
C SER A 78 -1.74 -4.56 3.27
N THR A 79 -2.62 -4.95 2.36
CA THR A 79 -3.05 -4.10 1.24
C THR A 79 -4.55 -4.23 1.01
N SER A 80 -5.18 -3.15 0.54
CA SER A 80 -6.56 -3.15 0.03
C SER A 80 -6.63 -3.23 -1.50
N MET A 81 -5.49 -3.25 -2.19
CA MET A 81 -5.38 -3.08 -3.66
C MET A 81 -6.07 -1.80 -4.15
N GLY A 82 -6.10 -0.77 -3.28
CA GLY A 82 -6.69 0.54 -3.58
C GLY A 82 -5.73 1.50 -4.28
N ALA A 83 -6.18 2.74 -4.44
CA ALA A 83 -5.36 3.81 -5.00
C ALA A 83 -4.04 3.95 -4.22
N GLY A 84 -2.94 4.14 -4.93
CA GLY A 84 -1.60 4.29 -4.37
C GLY A 84 -1.01 3.03 -3.72
N SER A 85 -1.74 1.90 -3.64
CA SER A 85 -1.25 0.68 -2.98
C SER A 85 0.03 0.12 -3.62
N ALA A 86 0.23 0.35 -4.92
CA ALA A 86 1.45 -0.06 -5.62
C ALA A 86 2.74 0.53 -5.01
N VAL A 87 2.67 1.66 -4.33
CA VAL A 87 3.83 2.27 -3.67
C VAL A 87 4.42 1.33 -2.61
N MET A 88 3.59 0.94 -1.63
CA MET A 88 4.06 0.05 -0.55
C MET A 88 4.41 -1.34 -1.06
N LEU A 89 3.63 -1.86 -2.00
CA LEU A 89 3.90 -3.16 -2.63
C LEU A 89 5.25 -3.16 -3.35
N HIS A 90 5.55 -2.13 -4.12
CA HIS A 90 6.85 -1.98 -4.78
C HIS A 90 7.99 -1.77 -3.79
N LEU A 91 7.85 -0.88 -2.79
CA LEU A 91 8.89 -0.67 -1.78
C LEU A 91 9.25 -1.96 -1.05
N VAL A 92 8.24 -2.73 -0.63
CA VAL A 92 8.47 -3.99 0.10
C VAL A 92 9.02 -5.06 -0.84
N SER A 93 8.57 -5.19 -2.08
CA SER A 93 9.12 -6.14 -3.04
C SER A 93 10.62 -5.90 -3.33
N GLN A 94 11.06 -4.63 -3.30
CA GLN A 94 12.48 -4.30 -3.54
C GLN A 94 13.38 -4.47 -2.30
N ILE A 95 12.84 -4.34 -1.09
CA ILE A 95 13.62 -4.30 0.14
C ILE A 95 13.54 -5.61 0.91
N ALA A 96 12.35 -6.19 0.99
CA ALA A 96 12.05 -7.38 1.77
C ALA A 96 11.08 -8.30 1.00
N PRO A 97 11.49 -8.86 -0.17
CA PRO A 97 10.61 -9.59 -1.10
C PRO A 97 9.95 -10.84 -0.49
N ALA A 98 10.56 -11.42 0.54
CA ALA A 98 9.98 -12.58 1.24
C ALA A 98 8.79 -12.22 2.15
N THR A 99 8.53 -10.93 2.41
CA THR A 99 7.45 -10.49 3.29
C THR A 99 6.09 -10.93 2.76
N PRO A 100 5.26 -11.67 3.54
CA PRO A 100 3.91 -11.99 3.14
C PRO A 100 3.07 -10.71 2.96
N VAL A 101 2.41 -10.60 1.81
CA VAL A 101 1.47 -9.51 1.49
C VAL A 101 0.06 -10.05 1.71
N VAL A 102 -0.60 -9.58 2.75
CA VAL A 102 -1.95 -9.98 3.11
C VAL A 102 -2.97 -9.10 2.39
N TRP A 103 -3.79 -9.72 1.55
CA TRP A 103 -4.96 -9.08 0.95
C TRP A 103 -6.24 -9.79 1.41
N VAL A 104 -7.12 -9.03 2.06
CA VAL A 104 -8.46 -9.52 2.38
C VAL A 104 -9.36 -9.26 1.17
N ASP A 105 -9.65 -10.31 0.43
CA ASP A 105 -10.66 -10.26 -0.62
C ASP A 105 -12.03 -10.50 -0.01
N SER A 106 -12.77 -9.43 0.19
CA SER A 106 -14.12 -9.46 0.77
C SER A 106 -15.17 -10.15 -0.10
N GLY A 107 -14.86 -10.43 -1.38
CA GLY A 107 -15.81 -10.90 -2.39
C GLY A 107 -16.71 -9.81 -2.97
N TYR A 108 -16.48 -8.53 -2.60
CA TYR A 108 -17.23 -7.38 -3.07
C TYR A 108 -16.37 -6.39 -3.88
N ASN A 109 -15.10 -6.74 -4.13
CA ASN A 109 -14.23 -5.90 -4.94
C ASN A 109 -14.73 -5.75 -6.38
N THR A 110 -14.42 -4.62 -7.01
CA THR A 110 -14.75 -4.39 -8.41
C THR A 110 -13.90 -5.25 -9.35
N PRO A 111 -14.38 -5.58 -10.57
CA PRO A 111 -13.56 -6.27 -11.57
C PRO A 111 -12.24 -5.53 -11.88
N GLN A 112 -12.22 -4.21 -11.75
CA GLN A 112 -11.01 -3.40 -11.93
C GLN A 112 -9.99 -3.69 -10.83
N THR A 113 -10.42 -3.78 -9.57
CA THR A 113 -9.55 -4.10 -8.43
C THR A 113 -8.92 -5.48 -8.58
N TYR A 114 -9.68 -6.48 -9.02
CA TYR A 114 -9.13 -7.82 -9.28
C TYR A 114 -8.07 -7.81 -10.37
N ARG A 115 -8.35 -7.17 -11.52
CA ARG A 115 -7.35 -7.05 -12.61
C ARG A 115 -6.10 -6.29 -12.19
N TYR A 116 -6.27 -5.26 -11.37
CA TYR A 116 -5.16 -4.50 -10.82
C TYR A 116 -4.29 -5.35 -9.87
N ALA A 117 -4.91 -6.14 -9.01
CA ALA A 117 -4.21 -7.04 -8.10
C ALA A 117 -3.37 -8.07 -8.86
N GLU A 118 -3.94 -8.76 -9.85
CA GLU A 118 -3.24 -9.71 -10.72
C GLU A 118 -2.05 -9.06 -11.45
N ALA A 119 -2.26 -7.84 -11.99
CA ALA A 119 -1.19 -7.12 -12.68
C ALA A 119 -0.03 -6.74 -11.74
N LEU A 120 -0.32 -6.35 -10.50
CA LEU A 120 0.69 -6.05 -9.50
C LEU A 120 1.40 -7.29 -8.98
N GLU A 121 0.67 -8.35 -8.68
CA GLU A 121 1.24 -9.62 -8.23
C GLU A 121 2.26 -10.14 -9.24
N SER A 122 1.85 -10.25 -10.51
CA SER A 122 2.73 -10.71 -11.59
C SER A 122 3.94 -9.79 -11.81
N ARG A 123 3.74 -8.46 -11.76
CA ARG A 123 4.80 -7.50 -12.05
C ARG A 123 5.84 -7.40 -10.95
N LEU A 124 5.42 -7.50 -9.70
CA LEU A 124 6.26 -7.29 -8.52
C LEU A 124 6.69 -8.60 -7.86
N GLU A 125 6.26 -9.75 -8.39
CA GLU A 125 6.54 -11.10 -7.85
C GLU A 125 6.20 -11.18 -6.35
N LEU A 126 5.00 -10.70 -5.99
CA LEU A 126 4.59 -10.55 -4.58
C LEU A 126 4.41 -11.92 -3.91
N ASN A 127 4.85 -12.05 -2.66
CA ASN A 127 4.45 -13.16 -1.79
C ASN A 127 3.01 -12.93 -1.29
N LEU A 128 2.05 -12.93 -2.22
CA LEU A 128 0.66 -12.59 -1.96
C LEU A 128 -0.06 -13.72 -1.24
N ARG A 129 -0.79 -13.36 -0.17
CA ARG A 129 -1.64 -14.24 0.64
C ARG A 129 -3.06 -13.66 0.64
N ILE A 130 -3.96 -14.32 -0.07
CA ILE A 130 -5.35 -13.89 -0.20
C ILE A 130 -6.19 -14.58 0.86
N TYR A 131 -6.91 -13.79 1.66
CA TYR A 131 -7.83 -14.30 2.67
C TYR A 131 -9.24 -13.86 2.33
N THR A 132 -10.13 -14.83 2.17
CA THR A 132 -11.55 -14.63 1.85
C THR A 132 -12.42 -14.90 3.07
N PRO A 133 -13.63 -14.30 3.15
CA PRO A 133 -14.62 -14.68 4.15
C PRO A 133 -14.94 -16.17 4.12
N LEU A 134 -15.33 -16.73 5.26
CA LEU A 134 -15.76 -18.14 5.36
C LEU A 134 -17.05 -18.41 4.55
N MET A 135 -17.81 -17.38 4.24
CA MET A 135 -19.02 -17.44 3.42
C MET A 135 -18.83 -16.58 2.17
N SER A 136 -19.13 -17.12 0.99
CA SER A 136 -19.11 -16.34 -0.24
C SER A 136 -20.11 -15.19 -0.20
N SER A 137 -19.80 -14.09 -0.91
CA SER A 137 -20.71 -12.94 -1.03
C SER A 137 -22.11 -13.33 -1.52
N ALA A 138 -22.20 -14.20 -2.52
CA ALA A 138 -23.48 -14.71 -3.05
C ALA A 138 -24.29 -15.45 -1.99
N ARG A 139 -23.65 -16.32 -1.20
CA ARG A 139 -24.34 -17.04 -0.11
C ARG A 139 -24.78 -16.09 0.99
N ARG A 140 -23.92 -15.13 1.34
CA ARG A 140 -24.25 -14.13 2.36
C ARG A 140 -25.44 -13.28 1.94
N GLU A 141 -25.46 -12.79 0.71
CA GLU A 141 -26.57 -11.98 0.20
C GLU A 141 -27.89 -12.75 0.15
N ALA A 142 -27.83 -14.03 -0.21
CA ALA A 142 -29.03 -14.90 -0.21
C ALA A 142 -29.63 -15.09 1.19
N LEU A 143 -28.80 -15.10 2.25
CA LEU A 143 -29.23 -15.35 3.64
C LEU A 143 -29.52 -14.07 4.43
N PHE A 144 -28.79 -12.98 4.18
CA PHE A 144 -28.83 -11.77 5.00
C PHE A 144 -29.15 -10.50 4.21
N GLY A 145 -29.37 -10.62 2.89
CA GLY A 145 -29.63 -9.47 2.02
C GLY A 145 -28.35 -8.75 1.57
N PRO A 146 -28.50 -7.60 0.88
CA PRO A 146 -27.39 -6.82 0.35
C PRO A 146 -26.48 -6.27 1.45
N ILE A 147 -25.45 -5.50 1.06
CA ILE A 147 -24.59 -4.81 2.01
C ILE A 147 -25.45 -3.87 2.88
N PRO A 148 -25.44 -4.01 4.23
CA PRO A 148 -26.23 -3.16 5.10
C PRO A 148 -25.81 -1.69 5.01
N LEU A 149 -26.74 -0.78 5.05
CA LEU A 149 -26.49 0.65 5.08
C LEU A 149 -25.97 1.09 6.46
N LEU A 150 -25.50 2.34 6.55
CA LEU A 150 -24.89 2.85 7.79
C LEU A 150 -25.88 3.11 8.92
N ASP A 151 -27.14 3.37 8.59
CA ASP A 151 -28.25 3.49 9.56
C ASP A 151 -28.64 2.12 10.17
N GLN A 152 -28.24 1.00 9.52
CA GLN A 152 -28.34 -0.36 10.05
C GLN A 152 -27.00 -0.73 10.77
N GLU A 153 -26.70 0.00 11.82
CA GLU A 153 -25.36 -0.02 12.44
C GLU A 153 -24.93 -1.40 12.94
N ALA A 154 -25.84 -2.14 13.56
CA ALA A 154 -25.55 -3.48 14.09
C ALA A 154 -25.27 -4.48 12.97
N GLU A 155 -26.09 -4.49 11.93
CA GLU A 155 -25.97 -5.33 10.75
C GLU A 155 -24.70 -4.99 9.96
N HIS A 156 -24.39 -3.70 9.81
CA HIS A 156 -23.20 -3.25 9.12
C HIS A 156 -21.92 -3.63 9.89
N ARG A 157 -21.94 -3.56 11.22
CA ARG A 157 -20.83 -4.01 12.07
C ARG A 157 -20.62 -5.53 11.94
N LEU A 158 -21.70 -6.33 11.99
CA LEU A 158 -21.62 -7.76 11.76
C LEU A 158 -21.10 -8.09 10.36
N PHE A 159 -21.59 -7.39 9.34
CA PHE A 159 -21.10 -7.50 7.97
C PHE A 159 -19.60 -7.27 7.89
N THR A 160 -19.11 -6.14 8.43
CA THR A 160 -17.68 -5.80 8.45
C THR A 160 -16.86 -6.87 9.18
N GLN A 161 -17.37 -7.39 10.30
CA GLN A 161 -16.73 -8.48 11.03
C GLN A 161 -16.59 -9.72 10.15
N GLN A 162 -17.63 -10.11 9.42
CA GLN A 162 -17.64 -11.31 8.59
C GLN A 162 -16.74 -11.19 7.36
N VAL A 163 -16.75 -10.03 6.69
CA VAL A 163 -16.10 -9.92 5.36
C VAL A 163 -14.71 -9.29 5.38
N LYS A 164 -14.31 -8.69 6.51
CA LYS A 164 -13.00 -8.03 6.62
C LYS A 164 -12.22 -8.41 7.87
N LEU A 165 -12.83 -8.29 9.05
CA LEU A 165 -12.06 -8.44 10.29
C LEU A 165 -11.72 -9.90 10.53
N GLU A 166 -12.68 -10.82 10.40
CA GLU A 166 -12.41 -12.26 10.57
C GLU A 166 -11.33 -12.78 9.61
N PRO A 167 -11.40 -12.56 8.29
CA PRO A 167 -10.33 -13.00 7.40
C PRO A 167 -8.96 -12.40 7.74
N PHE A 168 -8.91 -11.14 8.15
CA PHE A 168 -7.68 -10.48 8.56
C PHE A 168 -7.12 -11.04 9.87
N ASP A 169 -7.97 -11.23 10.88
CA ASP A 169 -7.57 -11.82 12.16
C ASP A 169 -7.05 -13.26 11.98
N ARG A 170 -7.67 -14.02 11.06
CA ARG A 170 -7.20 -15.36 10.67
C ARG A 170 -5.84 -15.30 10.00
N ALA A 171 -5.61 -14.33 9.12
CA ALA A 171 -4.30 -14.10 8.52
C ALA A 171 -3.22 -13.80 9.57
N LEU A 172 -3.52 -12.90 10.52
CA LEU A 172 -2.59 -12.57 11.59
C LEU A 172 -2.32 -13.76 12.51
N LYS A 173 -3.35 -14.55 12.82
CA LYS A 173 -3.19 -15.76 13.63
C LYS A 173 -2.33 -16.82 12.95
N GLU A 174 -2.49 -17.01 11.64
CA GLU A 174 -1.74 -17.99 10.84
C GLU A 174 -0.28 -17.57 10.67
N LEU A 175 -0.05 -16.30 10.33
CA LEU A 175 1.29 -15.76 10.04
C LEU A 175 2.02 -15.32 11.31
N SER A 176 1.31 -15.12 12.41
CA SER A 176 1.84 -14.69 13.71
C SER A 176 2.85 -13.54 13.63
N PRO A 177 2.55 -12.43 12.93
CA PRO A 177 3.51 -11.34 12.78
C PRO A 177 3.66 -10.57 14.09
N ARG A 178 4.88 -10.06 14.33
CA ARG A 178 5.15 -9.08 15.37
C ARG A 178 5.15 -7.66 14.82
N ILE A 179 5.42 -7.51 13.50
CA ILE A 179 5.43 -6.23 12.79
C ILE A 179 4.42 -6.28 11.65
N TRP A 180 3.51 -5.29 11.63
CA TRP A 180 2.53 -5.12 10.57
C TRP A 180 2.79 -3.83 9.78
N LEU A 181 3.33 -3.97 8.56
CA LEU A 181 3.48 -2.88 7.61
C LEU A 181 2.14 -2.52 6.98
N THR A 182 1.88 -1.22 6.84
CA THR A 182 0.65 -0.70 6.23
C THR A 182 0.94 0.54 5.39
N GLY A 183 0.11 0.79 4.38
CA GLY A 183 0.20 1.95 3.49
C GLY A 183 -0.65 3.14 3.92
N ILE A 184 -1.11 3.24 5.18
CA ILE A 184 -1.91 4.38 5.64
C ILE A 184 -1.09 5.67 5.63
N ARG A 185 -1.78 6.79 5.31
CA ARG A 185 -1.20 8.14 5.28
C ARG A 185 -2.01 9.09 6.17
N ALA A 186 -1.33 10.03 6.81
CA ALA A 186 -1.95 10.99 7.72
C ALA A 186 -3.04 11.83 7.05
N GLU A 187 -2.89 12.16 5.76
CA GLU A 187 -3.82 13.05 5.06
C GLU A 187 -5.13 12.39 4.63
N GLU A 188 -5.23 11.05 4.68
CA GLU A 188 -6.38 10.34 4.11
C GLU A 188 -7.66 10.50 4.94
N THR A 189 -7.55 10.60 6.28
CA THR A 189 -8.71 10.82 7.17
C THR A 189 -8.30 11.56 8.45
N ASP A 190 -9.27 12.23 9.11
CA ASP A 190 -9.02 12.90 10.39
C ASP A 190 -8.56 11.92 11.47
N TYR A 191 -9.12 10.71 11.49
CA TYR A 191 -8.67 9.65 12.39
C TYR A 191 -7.18 9.33 12.20
N ARG A 192 -6.75 9.13 10.95
CA ARG A 192 -5.35 8.80 10.64
C ARG A 192 -4.39 9.92 10.98
N ARG A 193 -4.82 11.16 10.88
CA ARG A 193 -4.01 12.34 11.26
C ARG A 193 -3.54 12.28 12.71
N GLY A 194 -4.28 11.60 13.57
CA GLY A 194 -3.92 11.36 14.98
C GLY A 194 -2.97 10.17 15.22
N LEU A 195 -2.61 9.41 14.18
CA LEU A 195 -1.68 8.27 14.28
C LEU A 195 -0.23 8.72 14.05
N ASN A 196 0.68 7.75 13.96
CA ASN A 196 2.10 7.96 13.72
C ASN A 196 2.68 6.86 12.83
N VAL A 197 3.96 7.00 12.46
CA VAL A 197 4.70 5.97 11.70
C VAL A 197 4.73 4.65 12.46
N PHE A 198 5.02 4.69 13.76
CA PHE A 198 5.02 3.54 14.66
C PHE A 198 3.84 3.67 15.64
N THR A 199 3.01 2.64 15.71
CA THR A 199 1.84 2.58 16.58
C THR A 199 1.72 1.19 17.19
N ARG A 200 1.45 1.09 18.50
CA ARG A 200 1.08 -0.19 19.11
C ARG A 200 -0.29 -0.62 18.59
N ASP A 201 -0.46 -1.92 18.41
CA ASP A 201 -1.75 -2.51 18.00
C ASP A 201 -2.01 -3.75 18.87
N SER A 202 -3.25 -4.00 19.23
CA SER A 202 -3.62 -5.11 20.12
C SER A 202 -3.43 -6.50 19.48
N ARG A 203 -3.33 -6.55 18.16
CA ARG A 203 -3.21 -7.80 17.37
C ARG A 203 -1.76 -8.15 17.01
N VAL A 204 -0.86 -7.16 17.06
CA VAL A 204 0.57 -7.30 16.80
C VAL A 204 1.34 -6.36 17.73
N ASP A 205 2.63 -6.60 17.95
CA ASP A 205 3.40 -5.72 18.83
C ASP A 205 3.55 -4.31 18.25
N LEU A 206 3.71 -4.20 16.92
CA LEU A 206 3.98 -2.94 16.25
C LEU A 206 3.33 -2.86 14.87
N LYS A 207 2.52 -1.82 14.66
CA LYS A 207 2.06 -1.39 13.34
C LYS A 207 2.96 -0.27 12.83
N VAL A 208 3.40 -0.39 11.57
CA VAL A 208 4.38 0.52 10.94
C VAL A 208 3.81 1.05 9.63
N ALA A 209 3.77 2.36 9.48
CA ALA A 209 3.30 3.07 8.30
C ALA A 209 4.43 3.87 7.64
N PRO A 210 5.28 3.27 6.80
CA PRO A 210 6.49 3.90 6.27
C PRO A 210 6.22 5.18 5.46
N ILE A 211 5.09 5.22 4.74
CA ILE A 211 4.68 6.37 3.91
C ILE A 211 3.69 7.31 4.64
N PHE A 212 3.62 7.24 5.98
CA PHE A 212 2.64 7.96 6.79
C PHE A 212 2.57 9.47 6.50
N HIS A 213 3.72 10.10 6.29
CA HIS A 213 3.83 11.54 6.01
C HIS A 213 3.76 11.90 4.52
N TRP A 214 3.58 10.91 3.64
CA TRP A 214 3.49 11.18 2.21
C TRP A 214 2.15 11.81 1.85
N THR A 215 2.24 12.82 0.98
CA THR A 215 1.06 13.44 0.36
C THR A 215 0.63 12.64 -0.87
N GLU A 216 -0.59 12.90 -1.36
CA GLU A 216 -1.06 12.35 -2.63
C GLU A 216 -0.08 12.70 -3.78
N LEU A 217 0.49 13.89 -3.75
CA LEU A 217 1.48 14.30 -4.73
C LEU A 217 2.76 13.44 -4.68
N ASP A 218 3.20 13.05 -3.49
CA ASP A 218 4.37 12.16 -3.32
C ASP A 218 4.07 10.76 -3.86
N VAL A 219 2.87 10.24 -3.60
CA VAL A 219 2.39 8.97 -4.16
C VAL A 219 2.39 9.02 -5.68
N GLN A 220 1.78 10.05 -6.28
CA GLN A 220 1.69 10.20 -7.74
C GLN A 220 3.07 10.36 -8.39
N ARG A 221 3.99 11.10 -7.75
CA ARG A 221 5.39 11.22 -8.21
C ARG A 221 6.11 9.87 -8.19
N TYR A 222 5.90 9.09 -7.14
CA TYR A 222 6.49 7.77 -7.01
C TYR A 222 5.95 6.80 -8.07
N LEU A 223 4.64 6.72 -8.23
CA LEU A 223 3.99 5.88 -9.25
C LEU A 223 4.51 6.20 -10.65
N LYS A 224 4.59 7.50 -10.99
CA LYS A 224 5.12 7.97 -12.27
C LYS A 224 6.60 7.61 -12.45
N ARG A 225 7.43 7.83 -11.41
CA ARG A 225 8.88 7.55 -11.46
C ARG A 225 9.17 6.08 -11.78
N TYR A 226 8.43 5.17 -11.18
CA TYR A 226 8.63 3.73 -11.34
C TYR A 226 7.68 3.11 -12.37
N ASN A 227 6.91 3.96 -13.08
CA ASN A 227 5.91 3.55 -14.07
C ASN A 227 4.95 2.48 -13.52
N LEU A 228 4.53 2.62 -12.26
CA LEU A 228 3.64 1.68 -11.60
C LEU A 228 2.19 1.93 -12.00
N PRO A 229 1.35 0.88 -12.13
CA PRO A 229 -0.08 1.07 -12.32
C PRO A 229 -0.72 1.66 -11.06
N ASP A 230 -1.86 2.32 -11.22
CA ASP A 230 -2.69 2.81 -10.13
C ASP A 230 -4.14 2.38 -10.29
N ASN A 231 -4.84 2.20 -9.18
CA ASN A 231 -6.28 1.97 -9.12
C ASN A 231 -6.99 3.28 -8.72
N ALA A 232 -6.79 4.33 -9.52
CA ALA A 232 -7.24 5.69 -9.20
C ALA A 232 -8.76 5.81 -8.97
N ASN A 233 -9.56 4.95 -9.61
CA ASN A 233 -11.02 4.91 -9.43
C ASN A 233 -11.45 3.88 -8.37
N TYR A 234 -10.54 3.53 -7.44
CA TYR A 234 -10.84 2.57 -6.39
C TYR A 234 -12.00 3.04 -5.52
N PHE A 235 -12.95 2.17 -5.37
CA PHE A 235 -14.01 2.27 -4.38
C PHE A 235 -14.15 0.92 -3.67
N ASP A 236 -14.29 0.96 -2.36
CA ASP A 236 -14.54 -0.23 -1.55
C ASP A 236 -16.04 -0.32 -1.24
N PRO A 237 -16.80 -1.18 -1.94
CA PRO A 237 -18.26 -1.26 -1.75
C PRO A 237 -18.67 -1.58 -0.31
N THR A 238 -17.80 -2.24 0.46
CA THR A 238 -18.10 -2.65 1.82
C THR A 238 -18.08 -1.48 2.82
N LYS A 239 -17.55 -0.32 2.43
CA LYS A 239 -17.55 0.89 3.26
C LYS A 239 -18.84 1.71 3.14
N VAL A 240 -19.61 1.51 2.07
CA VAL A 240 -20.82 2.26 1.72
C VAL A 240 -20.54 3.72 1.39
N GLU A 241 -19.64 4.39 2.15
CA GLU A 241 -19.23 5.78 1.96
C GLU A 241 -17.72 5.89 1.74
N SER A 242 -17.32 6.84 0.89
CA SER A 242 -15.91 7.18 0.68
C SER A 242 -15.34 7.89 1.92
N GLY A 243 -14.05 7.66 2.22
CA GLY A 243 -13.36 8.29 3.36
C GLY A 243 -13.63 7.64 4.72
N ARG A 244 -14.52 6.65 4.81
CA ARG A 244 -14.74 5.89 6.04
C ARG A 244 -13.61 4.90 6.32
N GLU A 245 -13.24 4.75 7.58
CA GLU A 245 -12.30 3.69 7.98
C GLU A 245 -12.94 2.30 7.85
N CYS A 246 -12.14 1.32 7.43
CA CYS A 246 -12.63 -0.04 7.19
C CYS A 246 -12.63 -0.94 8.45
N GLY A 247 -12.35 -0.38 9.62
CA GLY A 247 -12.23 -1.13 10.87
C GLY A 247 -10.89 -1.85 11.07
N LEU A 248 -10.10 -2.11 10.03
CA LEU A 248 -8.79 -2.75 10.18
C LEU A 248 -7.76 -1.87 10.91
N HIS A 249 -7.88 -0.55 10.78
CA HIS A 249 -6.94 0.42 11.35
C HIS A 249 -7.48 1.16 12.57
N THR A 250 -8.76 1.02 12.89
CA THR A 250 -9.33 1.53 14.12
C THR A 250 -8.99 0.59 15.28
N ALA A 251 -8.62 1.14 16.41
CA ALA A 251 -8.35 0.33 17.59
C ALA A 251 -9.56 -0.56 17.92
N ALA A 252 -9.28 -1.83 18.15
CA ALA A 252 -10.26 -2.77 18.68
C ALA A 252 -10.40 -2.56 20.20
#